data_95d19182f8d6e2a36a162ef5304db0d0
#
_entry.id   95d19182f8d6e2a36a162ef5304db0d0
#
_cell.length_a   1.000
_cell.length_b   1.000
_cell.length_c   1.000
_cell.angle_alpha   90.00
_cell.angle_beta   90.00
_cell.angle_gamma   90.00
#
_symmetry.space_group_name_H-M   'P 1'
#
loop_
_entity.id
_entity.type
_entity.pdbx_description
1 polymer ?
#
loop_
_entity_poly.entity_id
_entity_poly.type
_entity_poly.pdbx_seq_one_letter_code
_entity_poly.pdbx_strand_id
1 'polypeptide(L)'
;MLFRSGRARVRAALHIVVLNLLGSAIFLIAVGAIYAATGTLNLADLAAKVATASAGQTGLLRAGGLLLLVVFALKAALVPLGFWLPPAYAAASAPAAALFAIMTKVGVYAILRVHGLVFGPDAGATASLLSPWLLPIGLLTVLVATLGVLASRDLRRLLAHLVVLSAGTLVLTLGLDSEAATSAALYYALNSTLVGGGLFLLADLIARERGAARTRLDCEQAVARPALLGTLFFLGAIGVAGLPPLAGFAAKLYILQSAYLHTAASWVFSAILLSGLLVIVALSRAGSALFWRTGDT
;
A
#
# COMPACT_ATOMS: atom_id res chain seq x y z
N MET A 1 -13.23 -9.44 -18.77
CA MET A 1 -12.84 -8.04 -19.01
C MET A 1 -11.33 -7.80 -19.20
N LEU A 2 -10.51 -8.81 -19.04
CA LEU A 2 -9.08 -8.87 -19.46
C LEU A 2 -8.91 -8.87 -21.00
N PHE A 3 -9.97 -9.07 -21.76
CA PHE A 3 -9.94 -9.37 -23.19
C PHE A 3 -10.03 -8.15 -24.15
N ARG A 4 -9.97 -6.93 -23.67
CA ARG A 4 -9.75 -5.78 -24.57
C ARG A 4 -8.25 -5.58 -24.74
N SER A 5 -7.73 -6.22 -25.78
CA SER A 5 -6.32 -6.34 -26.13
C SER A 5 -5.67 -5.00 -26.48
N GLY A 6 -4.83 -4.52 -25.57
CA GLY A 6 -3.79 -3.54 -25.87
C GLY A 6 -2.47 -4.06 -25.33
N ARG A 7 -1.36 -3.94 -26.08
CA ARG A 7 -0.02 -4.41 -25.66
C ARG A 7 0.35 -4.04 -24.23
N ALA A 8 -0.03 -2.84 -23.78
CA ALA A 8 0.23 -2.38 -22.41
C ALA A 8 -0.52 -3.20 -21.35
N ARG A 9 -1.79 -3.59 -21.61
CA ARG A 9 -2.58 -4.42 -20.67
C ARG A 9 -2.06 -5.85 -20.60
N VAL A 10 -1.72 -6.43 -21.74
CA VAL A 10 -1.14 -7.78 -21.81
C VAL A 10 0.19 -7.82 -21.05
N ARG A 11 1.05 -6.82 -21.24
CA ARG A 11 2.32 -6.73 -20.52
C ARG A 11 2.10 -6.57 -19.01
N ALA A 12 1.17 -5.73 -18.58
CA ALA A 12 0.85 -5.56 -17.17
C ALA A 12 0.28 -6.84 -16.55
N ALA A 13 -0.62 -7.54 -17.27
CA ALA A 13 -1.18 -8.82 -16.83
C ALA A 13 -0.09 -9.90 -16.72
N LEU A 14 0.83 -9.98 -17.69
CA LEU A 14 1.95 -10.91 -17.65
C LEU A 14 2.84 -10.68 -16.42
N HIS A 15 3.19 -9.42 -16.13
CA HIS A 15 3.98 -9.09 -14.94
C HIS A 15 3.28 -9.55 -13.65
N ILE A 16 1.96 -9.32 -13.52
CA ILE A 16 1.20 -9.77 -12.34
C ILE A 16 1.26 -11.29 -12.23
N VAL A 17 1.01 -12.02 -13.33
CA VAL A 17 1.00 -13.49 -13.31
C VAL A 17 2.36 -14.04 -12.91
N VAL A 18 3.45 -13.58 -13.56
CA VAL A 18 4.81 -14.05 -13.27
C VAL A 18 5.20 -13.78 -11.82
N LEU A 19 4.97 -12.55 -11.32
CA LEU A 19 5.32 -12.19 -9.94
C LEU A 19 4.45 -12.91 -8.92
N ASN A 20 3.18 -13.17 -9.23
CA ASN A 20 2.32 -13.98 -8.36
C ASN A 20 2.76 -15.44 -8.29
N LEU A 21 3.14 -16.05 -9.41
CA LEU A 21 3.67 -17.42 -9.44
C LEU A 21 4.98 -17.51 -8.65
N LEU A 22 5.92 -16.56 -8.88
CA LEU A 22 7.16 -16.50 -8.13
C LEU A 22 6.90 -16.34 -6.62
N GLY A 23 6.04 -15.39 -6.25
CA GLY A 23 5.65 -15.18 -4.86
C GLY A 23 5.01 -16.41 -4.23
N SER A 24 4.18 -17.16 -4.98
CA SER A 24 3.58 -18.41 -4.49
C SER A 24 4.61 -19.53 -4.30
N ALA A 25 5.59 -19.63 -5.20
CA ALA A 25 6.67 -20.60 -5.04
C ALA A 25 7.52 -20.30 -3.80
N ILE A 26 7.92 -19.04 -3.61
CA ILE A 26 8.67 -18.62 -2.40
C ILE A 26 7.83 -18.82 -1.14
N PHE A 27 6.52 -18.55 -1.18
CA PHE A 27 5.61 -18.79 -0.07
C PHE A 27 5.60 -20.27 0.36
N LEU A 28 5.51 -21.21 -0.59
CA LEU A 28 5.53 -22.65 -0.30
C LEU A 28 6.86 -23.06 0.33
N ILE A 29 7.98 -22.54 -0.16
CA ILE A 29 9.31 -22.79 0.42
C ILE A 29 9.37 -22.27 1.86
N ALA A 30 8.90 -21.03 2.10
CA ALA A 30 8.90 -20.42 3.41
C ALA A 30 8.05 -21.20 4.43
N VAL A 31 6.83 -21.59 4.03
CA VAL A 31 5.91 -22.38 4.85
C VAL A 31 6.46 -23.78 5.07
N GLY A 32 7.07 -24.39 4.06
CA GLY A 32 7.75 -25.68 4.17
C GLY A 32 8.91 -25.66 5.17
N ALA A 33 9.73 -24.60 5.17
CA ALA A 33 10.82 -24.42 6.14
C ALA A 33 10.30 -24.29 7.58
N ILE A 34 9.23 -23.49 7.77
CA ILE A 34 8.58 -23.33 9.07
C ILE A 34 7.97 -24.64 9.54
N TYR A 35 7.28 -25.36 8.67
CA TYR A 35 6.70 -26.65 8.99
C TYR A 35 7.76 -27.69 9.33
N ALA A 36 8.86 -27.75 8.59
CA ALA A 36 9.98 -28.65 8.88
C ALA A 36 10.60 -28.38 10.27
N ALA A 37 10.62 -27.14 10.72
CA ALA A 37 11.13 -26.76 12.03
C ALA A 37 10.14 -27.04 13.16
N THR A 38 8.82 -26.91 12.93
CA THR A 38 7.80 -26.87 14.00
C THR A 38 6.77 -28.01 13.94
N GLY A 39 6.59 -28.61 12.76
CA GLY A 39 5.56 -29.63 12.51
C GLY A 39 4.12 -29.06 12.49
N THR A 40 3.96 -27.74 12.43
CA THR A 40 2.62 -27.10 12.44
C THR A 40 2.57 -25.87 11.56
N LEU A 41 1.35 -25.55 11.08
CA LEU A 41 1.02 -24.30 10.38
C LEU A 41 -0.15 -23.55 11.05
N ASN A 42 -0.68 -24.08 12.14
CA ASN A 42 -1.64 -23.36 12.95
C ASN A 42 -0.92 -22.20 13.68
N LEU A 43 -1.35 -20.97 13.45
CA LEU A 43 -0.64 -19.78 13.96
C LEU A 43 -0.51 -19.76 15.49
N ALA A 44 -1.50 -20.23 16.23
CA ALA A 44 -1.44 -20.26 17.69
C ALA A 44 -0.43 -21.32 18.21
N ASP A 45 -0.48 -22.55 17.65
CA ASP A 45 0.47 -23.60 17.96
C ASP A 45 1.89 -23.24 17.50
N LEU A 46 2.01 -22.60 16.33
CA LEU A 46 3.26 -22.10 15.79
C LEU A 46 3.93 -21.09 16.72
N ALA A 47 3.18 -20.13 17.25
CA ALA A 47 3.70 -19.14 18.21
C ALA A 47 4.30 -19.83 19.44
N ALA A 48 3.59 -20.81 20.03
CA ALA A 48 4.07 -21.56 21.19
C ALA A 48 5.35 -22.37 20.88
N LYS A 49 5.40 -23.02 19.71
CA LYS A 49 6.58 -23.80 19.30
C LYS A 49 7.79 -22.95 18.93
N VAL A 50 7.56 -21.78 18.33
CA VAL A 50 8.64 -20.83 18.01
C VAL A 50 9.27 -20.26 19.29
N ALA A 51 8.45 -19.97 20.31
CA ALA A 51 8.96 -19.50 21.63
C ALA A 51 9.93 -20.49 22.29
N THR A 52 9.72 -21.79 22.07
CA THR A 52 10.51 -22.88 22.68
C THR A 52 11.48 -23.57 21.71
N ALA A 53 11.68 -22.97 20.51
CA ALA A 53 12.48 -23.58 19.45
C ALA A 53 13.96 -23.76 19.88
N SER A 54 14.51 -24.92 19.53
CA SER A 54 15.92 -25.24 19.78
C SER A 54 16.87 -24.47 18.84
N ALA A 55 18.15 -24.40 19.19
CA ALA A 55 19.17 -23.75 18.37
C ALA A 55 19.23 -24.33 16.92
N GLY A 56 19.01 -25.64 16.76
CA GLY A 56 18.99 -26.30 15.44
C GLY A 56 17.81 -25.89 14.56
N GLN A 57 16.68 -25.49 15.16
CA GLN A 57 15.47 -25.06 14.45
C GLN A 57 15.50 -23.56 14.09
N THR A 58 16.26 -22.77 14.85
CA THR A 58 16.29 -21.30 14.70
C THR A 58 16.69 -20.84 13.30
N GLY A 59 17.63 -21.52 12.64
CA GLY A 59 18.07 -21.19 11.28
C GLY A 59 16.94 -21.31 10.26
N LEU A 60 16.17 -22.41 10.30
CA LEU A 60 15.00 -22.61 9.42
C LEU A 60 13.88 -21.64 9.70
N LEU A 61 13.61 -21.33 10.99
CA LEU A 61 12.60 -20.35 11.38
C LEU A 61 12.94 -18.94 10.89
N ARG A 62 14.21 -18.52 11.03
CA ARG A 62 14.67 -17.23 10.49
C ARG A 62 14.56 -17.16 8.98
N ALA A 63 15.01 -18.19 8.27
CA ALA A 63 14.90 -18.25 6.83
C ALA A 63 13.43 -18.22 6.37
N GLY A 64 12.57 -19.04 6.98
CA GLY A 64 11.14 -19.07 6.67
C GLY A 64 10.44 -17.74 6.95
N GLY A 65 10.71 -17.11 8.11
CA GLY A 65 10.14 -15.81 8.47
C GLY A 65 10.56 -14.69 7.54
N LEU A 66 11.83 -14.60 7.16
CA LEU A 66 12.31 -13.60 6.20
C LEU A 66 11.77 -13.85 4.78
N LEU A 67 11.67 -15.11 4.34
CA LEU A 67 11.03 -15.44 3.07
C LEU A 67 9.54 -15.05 3.06
N LEU A 68 8.80 -15.26 4.16
CA LEU A 68 7.43 -14.77 4.29
C LEU A 68 7.36 -13.26 4.20
N LEU A 69 8.28 -12.52 4.84
CA LEU A 69 8.34 -11.06 4.71
C LEU A 69 8.53 -10.65 3.24
N VAL A 70 9.43 -11.28 2.50
CA VAL A 70 9.64 -10.99 1.07
C VAL A 70 8.37 -11.23 0.26
N VAL A 71 7.69 -12.35 0.47
CA VAL A 71 6.43 -12.67 -0.22
C VAL A 71 5.33 -11.66 0.09
N PHE A 72 5.15 -11.32 1.35
CA PHE A 72 4.13 -10.37 1.76
C PHE A 72 4.48 -8.94 1.33
N ALA A 73 5.77 -8.58 1.31
CA ALA A 73 6.25 -7.32 0.74
C ALA A 73 5.95 -7.23 -0.77
N LEU A 74 6.13 -8.33 -1.52
CA LEU A 74 5.73 -8.43 -2.92
C LEU A 74 4.23 -8.24 -3.10
N LYS A 75 3.40 -8.89 -2.27
CA LYS A 75 1.94 -8.79 -2.31
C LYS A 75 1.43 -7.41 -1.90
N ALA A 76 2.07 -6.78 -0.92
CA ALA A 76 1.78 -5.42 -0.46
C ALA A 76 2.36 -4.34 -1.40
N ALA A 77 3.11 -4.74 -2.42
CA ALA A 77 3.81 -3.85 -3.35
C ALA A 77 4.79 -2.88 -2.67
N LEU A 78 5.54 -3.37 -1.68
CA LEU A 78 6.59 -2.59 -1.01
C LEU A 78 7.84 -2.51 -1.89
N VAL A 79 8.58 -1.43 -1.76
CA VAL A 79 9.85 -1.24 -2.48
C VAL A 79 10.92 -2.17 -1.88
N PRO A 80 11.75 -2.84 -2.73
CA PRO A 80 11.86 -2.69 -4.19
C PRO A 80 10.89 -3.55 -5.02
N LEU A 81 10.02 -4.34 -4.42
CA LEU A 81 9.19 -5.33 -5.10
C LEU A 81 7.87 -4.76 -5.67
N GLY A 82 7.57 -3.46 -5.44
CA GLY A 82 6.28 -2.83 -5.73
C GLY A 82 6.07 -2.29 -7.15
N PHE A 83 7.08 -2.32 -8.03
CA PHE A 83 7.02 -1.67 -9.36
C PHE A 83 5.97 -2.26 -10.32
N TRP A 84 5.45 -3.43 -10.04
CA TRP A 84 4.40 -4.06 -10.84
C TRP A 84 3.02 -3.40 -10.66
N LEU A 85 2.76 -2.82 -9.49
CA LEU A 85 1.42 -2.36 -9.10
C LEU A 85 0.96 -1.12 -9.89
N PRO A 86 1.73 -0.01 -10.01
CA PRO A 86 1.24 1.19 -10.67
C PRO A 86 0.80 0.97 -12.13
N PRO A 87 1.57 0.29 -12.99
CA PRO A 87 1.12 0.00 -14.35
C PRO A 87 -0.06 -0.96 -14.40
N ALA A 88 -0.14 -1.92 -13.48
CA ALA A 88 -1.20 -2.90 -13.42
C ALA A 88 -2.55 -2.29 -13.04
N TYR A 89 -2.58 -1.49 -11.98
CA TYR A 89 -3.80 -0.85 -11.48
C TYR A 89 -4.30 0.25 -12.43
N ALA A 90 -3.38 1.02 -13.03
CA ALA A 90 -3.75 2.01 -14.04
C ALA A 90 -4.37 1.37 -15.30
N ALA A 91 -3.95 0.16 -15.67
CA ALA A 91 -4.47 -0.57 -16.83
C ALA A 91 -5.74 -1.40 -16.54
N ALA A 92 -6.03 -1.72 -15.28
CA ALA A 92 -7.18 -2.51 -14.86
C ALA A 92 -8.52 -1.78 -15.12
N SER A 93 -9.64 -2.49 -15.13
CA SER A 93 -10.96 -1.85 -15.07
C SER A 93 -11.17 -1.17 -13.71
N ALA A 94 -11.99 -0.12 -13.64
CA ALA A 94 -12.16 0.62 -12.39
C ALA A 94 -12.67 -0.24 -11.22
N PRO A 95 -13.67 -1.11 -11.38
CA PRO A 95 -14.08 -2.02 -10.31
C PRO A 95 -12.96 -2.96 -9.87
N ALA A 96 -12.17 -3.47 -10.84
CA ALA A 96 -11.03 -4.33 -10.51
C ALA A 96 -9.93 -3.56 -9.76
N ALA A 97 -9.61 -2.33 -10.19
CA ALA A 97 -8.63 -1.49 -9.49
C ALA A 97 -9.08 -1.11 -8.08
N ALA A 98 -10.38 -0.83 -7.89
CA ALA A 98 -10.96 -0.56 -6.58
C ALA A 98 -10.86 -1.78 -5.65
N LEU A 99 -11.17 -2.99 -6.14
CA LEU A 99 -10.99 -4.23 -5.39
C LEU A 99 -9.50 -4.52 -5.10
N PHE A 100 -8.63 -4.27 -6.07
CA PHE A 100 -7.19 -4.49 -5.89
C PHE A 100 -6.58 -3.56 -4.84
N ALA A 101 -7.17 -2.38 -4.57
CA ALA A 101 -6.74 -1.52 -3.48
C ALA A 101 -6.81 -2.21 -2.10
N ILE A 102 -7.70 -3.20 -1.91
CA ILE A 102 -7.78 -4.02 -0.70
C ILE A 102 -6.63 -5.05 -0.67
N MET A 103 -6.24 -5.61 -1.80
CA MET A 103 -5.29 -6.73 -1.84
C MET A 103 -3.92 -6.37 -1.26
N THR A 104 -3.44 -5.15 -1.46
CA THR A 104 -2.19 -4.68 -0.85
C THR A 104 -2.28 -4.65 0.68
N LYS A 105 -3.45 -4.29 1.22
CA LYS A 105 -3.71 -4.26 2.67
C LYS A 105 -3.74 -5.67 3.26
N VAL A 106 -4.24 -6.66 2.51
CA VAL A 106 -4.14 -8.07 2.91
C VAL A 106 -2.68 -8.51 3.03
N GLY A 107 -1.80 -8.08 2.11
CA GLY A 107 -0.36 -8.33 2.22
C GLY A 107 0.25 -7.72 3.49
N VAL A 108 -0.09 -6.47 3.80
CA VAL A 108 0.34 -5.81 5.04
C VAL A 108 -0.24 -6.49 6.29
N TYR A 109 -1.51 -6.90 6.24
CA TYR A 109 -2.14 -7.65 7.33
C TYR A 109 -1.45 -9.01 7.57
N ALA A 110 -1.01 -9.68 6.52
CA ALA A 110 -0.23 -10.92 6.66
C ALA A 110 1.13 -10.65 7.35
N ILE A 111 1.81 -9.53 7.03
CA ILE A 111 3.01 -9.09 7.76
C ILE A 111 2.67 -8.89 9.23
N LEU A 112 1.63 -8.13 9.55
CA LEU A 112 1.20 -7.87 10.93
C LEU A 112 0.94 -9.17 11.69
N ARG A 113 0.21 -10.11 11.09
CA ARG A 113 -0.12 -11.40 11.74
C ARG A 113 1.11 -12.24 12.02
N VAL A 114 2.03 -12.35 11.06
CA VAL A 114 3.25 -13.16 11.23
C VAL A 114 4.22 -12.46 12.17
N HIS A 115 4.38 -11.13 12.04
CA HIS A 115 5.24 -10.37 12.94
C HIS A 115 4.73 -10.39 14.38
N GLY A 116 3.46 -10.03 14.60
CA GLY A 116 2.93 -9.89 15.96
C GLY A 116 2.67 -11.22 16.67
N LEU A 117 2.22 -12.27 15.97
CA LEU A 117 1.87 -13.54 16.61
C LEU A 117 2.99 -14.57 16.63
N VAL A 118 3.79 -14.65 15.56
CA VAL A 118 4.76 -15.73 15.39
C VAL A 118 6.15 -15.28 15.79
N PHE A 119 6.55 -14.09 15.37
CA PHE A 119 7.89 -13.52 15.61
C PHE A 119 7.85 -12.29 16.54
N GLY A 120 6.86 -12.23 17.42
CA GLY A 120 6.72 -11.17 18.42
C GLY A 120 7.78 -11.20 19.51
N PRO A 121 7.66 -10.36 20.55
CA PRO A 121 8.63 -10.28 21.65
C PRO A 121 8.90 -11.62 22.35
N ASP A 122 7.87 -12.47 22.42
CA ASP A 122 7.93 -13.76 23.12
C ASP A 122 8.46 -14.92 22.25
N ALA A 123 8.93 -14.65 21.03
CA ALA A 123 9.36 -15.65 20.06
C ALA A 123 10.79 -16.21 20.33
N GLY A 124 11.27 -16.18 21.55
CA GLY A 124 12.56 -16.75 21.96
C GLY A 124 13.72 -16.23 21.10
N ALA A 125 14.51 -17.14 20.52
CA ALA A 125 15.68 -16.79 19.70
C ALA A 125 15.35 -16.08 18.38
N THR A 126 14.06 -16.03 17.99
CA THR A 126 13.56 -15.33 16.78
C THR A 126 12.70 -14.13 17.12
N ALA A 127 12.75 -13.68 18.37
CA ALA A 127 11.99 -12.50 18.82
C ALA A 127 12.29 -11.29 17.94
N SER A 128 11.24 -10.57 17.58
CA SER A 128 11.28 -9.34 16.77
C SER A 128 12.07 -9.48 15.45
N LEU A 129 12.09 -10.70 14.85
CA LEU A 129 12.85 -11.00 13.63
C LEU A 129 12.60 -10.00 12.48
N LEU A 130 11.37 -9.54 12.32
CA LEU A 130 10.96 -8.68 11.22
C LEU A 130 11.08 -7.18 11.54
N SER A 131 11.10 -6.79 12.83
CA SER A 131 11.12 -5.38 13.28
C SER A 131 12.22 -4.53 12.61
N PRO A 132 13.48 -4.98 12.48
CA PRO A 132 14.54 -4.18 11.87
C PRO A 132 14.29 -3.82 10.40
N TRP A 133 13.45 -4.58 9.71
CA TRP A 133 13.17 -4.42 8.29
C TRP A 133 11.93 -3.57 8.00
N LEU A 134 10.93 -3.57 8.89
CA LEU A 134 9.64 -2.94 8.64
C LEU A 134 9.76 -1.43 8.47
N LEU A 135 10.42 -0.76 9.40
CA LEU A 135 10.55 0.70 9.37
C LEU A 135 11.35 1.20 8.15
N PRO A 136 12.55 0.66 7.82
CA PRO A 136 13.29 1.07 6.63
C PRO A 136 12.55 0.80 5.32
N ILE A 137 11.93 -0.38 5.19
CA ILE A 137 11.14 -0.73 3.98
C ILE A 137 9.93 0.21 3.85
N GLY A 138 9.25 0.52 4.95
CA GLY A 138 8.15 1.46 4.98
C GLY A 138 8.57 2.86 4.56
N LEU A 139 9.66 3.40 5.14
CA LEU A 139 10.22 4.71 4.79
C LEU A 139 10.60 4.80 3.31
N LEU A 140 11.32 3.80 2.80
CA LEU A 140 11.73 3.75 1.40
C LEU A 140 10.52 3.68 0.47
N THR A 141 9.50 2.90 0.85
CA THR A 141 8.26 2.78 0.07
C THR A 141 7.48 4.10 0.04
N VAL A 142 7.36 4.79 1.18
CA VAL A 142 6.73 6.12 1.26
C VAL A 142 7.45 7.11 0.37
N LEU A 143 8.78 7.15 0.42
CA LEU A 143 9.59 8.06 -0.41
C LEU A 143 9.38 7.81 -1.91
N VAL A 144 9.59 6.58 -2.36
CA VAL A 144 9.48 6.22 -3.78
C VAL A 144 8.06 6.41 -4.30
N ALA A 145 7.05 6.01 -3.52
CA ALA A 145 5.65 6.19 -3.90
C ALA A 145 5.26 7.68 -4.00
N THR A 146 5.75 8.52 -3.09
CA THR A 146 5.52 9.98 -3.13
C THR A 146 6.11 10.60 -4.39
N LEU A 147 7.33 10.22 -4.77
CA LEU A 147 7.93 10.65 -6.04
C LEU A 147 7.10 10.17 -7.24
N GLY A 148 6.58 8.94 -7.19
CA GLY A 148 5.68 8.40 -8.21
C GLY A 148 4.36 9.16 -8.32
N VAL A 149 3.79 9.61 -7.20
CA VAL A 149 2.59 10.47 -7.18
C VAL A 149 2.87 11.80 -7.88
N LEU A 150 3.98 12.46 -7.54
CA LEU A 150 4.38 13.75 -8.14
C LEU A 150 4.66 13.64 -9.64
N ALA A 151 5.32 12.57 -10.08
CA ALA A 151 5.69 12.35 -11.46
C ALA A 151 4.53 11.90 -12.36
N SER A 152 3.37 11.58 -11.79
CA SER A 152 2.23 11.03 -12.54
C SER A 152 1.56 12.09 -13.42
N ARG A 153 1.37 11.73 -14.70
CA ARG A 153 0.63 12.54 -15.72
C ARG A 153 -0.73 11.95 -16.08
N ASP A 154 -1.16 10.94 -15.35
CA ASP A 154 -2.45 10.28 -15.51
C ASP A 154 -3.03 10.01 -14.13
N LEU A 155 -4.33 10.32 -13.93
CA LEU A 155 -5.01 10.19 -12.64
C LEU A 155 -4.96 8.76 -12.10
N ARG A 156 -5.21 7.74 -12.95
CA ARG A 156 -5.23 6.34 -12.49
C ARG A 156 -3.85 5.87 -12.04
N ARG A 157 -2.78 6.35 -12.71
CA ARG A 157 -1.41 6.07 -12.31
C ARG A 157 -1.06 6.78 -10.99
N LEU A 158 -1.52 8.03 -10.82
CA LEU A 158 -1.39 8.77 -9.57
C LEU A 158 -2.07 8.01 -8.42
N LEU A 159 -3.32 7.57 -8.60
CA LEU A 159 -4.05 6.78 -7.61
C LEU A 159 -3.35 5.45 -7.28
N ALA A 160 -2.76 4.79 -8.26
CA ALA A 160 -2.00 3.57 -8.04
C ALA A 160 -0.75 3.80 -7.17
N HIS A 161 -0.03 4.92 -7.36
CA HIS A 161 1.07 5.29 -6.47
C HIS A 161 0.57 5.67 -5.06
N LEU A 162 -0.62 6.25 -4.91
CA LEU A 162 -1.23 6.49 -3.59
C LEU A 162 -1.56 5.18 -2.87
N VAL A 163 -1.91 4.10 -3.58
CA VAL A 163 -2.07 2.77 -2.97
C VAL A 163 -0.73 2.24 -2.46
N VAL A 164 0.36 2.38 -3.22
CA VAL A 164 1.71 2.00 -2.77
C VAL A 164 2.14 2.86 -1.57
N LEU A 165 1.89 4.17 -1.62
CA LEU A 165 2.16 5.09 -0.52
C LEU A 165 1.44 4.66 0.77
N SER A 166 0.17 4.27 0.65
CA SER A 166 -0.60 3.80 1.80
C SER A 166 -0.06 2.49 2.37
N ALA A 167 0.40 1.56 1.53
CA ALA A 167 1.04 0.32 1.98
C ALA A 167 2.37 0.61 2.70
N GLY A 168 3.19 1.52 2.16
CA GLY A 168 4.41 1.99 2.81
C GLY A 168 4.15 2.64 4.17
N THR A 169 3.13 3.51 4.26
CA THR A 169 2.71 4.14 5.52
C THR A 169 2.28 3.10 6.57
N LEU A 170 1.53 2.08 6.16
CA LEU A 170 1.12 1.00 7.05
C LEU A 170 2.32 0.22 7.61
N VAL A 171 3.24 -0.19 6.73
CA VAL A 171 4.42 -0.97 7.15
C VAL A 171 5.37 -0.13 8.00
N LEU A 172 5.55 1.15 7.67
CA LEU A 172 6.28 2.11 8.50
C LEU A 172 5.68 2.19 9.90
N THR A 173 4.35 2.26 10.01
CA THR A 173 3.65 2.32 11.30
C THR A 173 3.81 1.02 12.08
N LEU A 174 3.70 -0.15 11.43
CA LEU A 174 3.94 -1.44 12.08
C LEU A 174 5.38 -1.58 12.57
N GLY A 175 6.35 -0.94 11.91
CA GLY A 175 7.74 -0.91 12.35
C GLY A 175 8.02 -0.14 13.65
N LEU A 176 7.00 0.53 14.22
CA LEU A 176 7.07 1.15 15.55
C LEU A 176 6.86 0.12 16.68
N ASP A 177 6.41 -1.08 16.34
CA ASP A 177 6.32 -2.26 17.22
C ASP A 177 5.59 -1.99 18.56
N SER A 178 4.44 -1.29 18.50
CA SER A 178 3.59 -0.97 19.64
C SER A 178 2.12 -1.25 19.36
N GLU A 179 1.33 -1.52 20.41
CA GLU A 179 -0.12 -1.72 20.28
C GLU A 179 -0.82 -0.46 19.73
N ALA A 180 -0.38 0.72 20.17
CA ALA A 180 -0.90 1.98 19.67
C ALA A 180 -0.63 2.15 18.16
N ALA A 181 0.56 1.78 17.70
CA ALA A 181 0.91 1.81 16.28
C ALA A 181 0.10 0.79 15.46
N THR A 182 -0.11 -0.41 16.01
CA THR A 182 -0.94 -1.43 15.37
C THR A 182 -2.38 -0.96 15.22
N SER A 183 -2.96 -0.37 16.26
CA SER A 183 -4.33 0.21 16.22
C SER A 183 -4.43 1.35 15.21
N ALA A 184 -3.44 2.26 15.19
CA ALA A 184 -3.35 3.35 14.23
C ALA A 184 -3.24 2.83 12.79
N ALA A 185 -2.42 1.79 12.55
CA ALA A 185 -2.27 1.16 11.25
C ALA A 185 -3.58 0.53 10.76
N LEU A 186 -4.31 -0.19 11.61
CA LEU A 186 -5.60 -0.79 11.26
C LEU A 186 -6.65 0.27 10.90
N TYR A 187 -6.73 1.35 11.69
CA TYR A 187 -7.63 2.47 11.39
C TYR A 187 -7.28 3.14 10.05
N TYR A 188 -5.98 3.39 9.82
CA TYR A 188 -5.50 3.95 8.56
C TYR A 188 -5.74 3.00 7.37
N ALA A 189 -5.63 1.68 7.56
CA ALA A 189 -5.89 0.69 6.52
C ALA A 189 -7.34 0.78 6.02
N LEU A 190 -8.33 0.89 6.92
CA LEU A 190 -9.74 1.05 6.58
C LEU A 190 -9.96 2.34 5.77
N ASN A 191 -9.51 3.48 6.29
CA ASN A 191 -9.67 4.77 5.60
C ASN A 191 -9.03 4.74 4.20
N SER A 192 -7.75 4.34 4.10
CA SER A 192 -7.01 4.36 2.84
C SER A 192 -7.58 3.40 1.79
N THR A 193 -8.19 2.30 2.21
CA THR A 193 -8.86 1.33 1.34
C THR A 193 -10.14 1.90 0.75
N LEU A 194 -11.02 2.42 1.60
CA LEU A 194 -12.32 2.95 1.17
C LEU A 194 -12.16 4.18 0.27
N VAL A 195 -11.33 5.13 0.68
CA VAL A 195 -11.10 6.35 -0.11
C VAL A 195 -10.37 6.02 -1.41
N GLY A 196 -9.36 5.16 -1.38
CA GLY A 196 -8.64 4.74 -2.58
C GLY A 196 -9.53 4.02 -3.58
N GLY A 197 -10.37 3.08 -3.12
CA GLY A 197 -11.36 2.39 -3.95
C GLY A 197 -12.36 3.37 -4.57
N GLY A 198 -12.91 4.30 -3.79
CA GLY A 198 -13.81 5.34 -4.26
C GLY A 198 -13.19 6.23 -5.34
N LEU A 199 -11.93 6.64 -5.17
CA LEU A 199 -11.22 7.44 -6.16
C LEU A 199 -10.97 6.68 -7.47
N PHE A 200 -10.71 5.37 -7.47
CA PHE A 200 -10.61 4.59 -8.70
C PHE A 200 -11.94 4.52 -9.45
N LEU A 201 -13.07 4.38 -8.76
CA LEU A 201 -14.40 4.42 -9.37
C LEU A 201 -14.70 5.81 -9.94
N LEU A 202 -14.38 6.87 -9.20
CA LEU A 202 -14.52 8.25 -9.65
C LEU A 202 -13.66 8.55 -10.89
N ALA A 203 -12.43 8.05 -10.94
CA ALA A 203 -11.56 8.19 -12.10
C ALA A 203 -12.15 7.54 -13.36
N ASP A 204 -12.99 6.50 -13.24
CA ASP A 204 -13.71 5.93 -14.39
C ASP A 204 -14.85 6.83 -14.87
N LEU A 205 -15.59 7.43 -13.94
CA LEU A 205 -16.63 8.41 -14.30
C LEU A 205 -16.02 9.60 -15.03
N ILE A 206 -14.93 10.16 -14.52
CA ILE A 206 -14.17 11.23 -15.19
C ILE A 206 -13.70 10.79 -16.59
N ALA A 207 -13.15 9.57 -16.69
CA ALA A 207 -12.68 9.04 -17.98
C ALA A 207 -13.79 8.87 -19.02
N ARG A 208 -15.00 8.52 -18.60
CA ARG A 208 -16.17 8.39 -19.50
C ARG A 208 -16.62 9.75 -20.04
N GLU A 209 -16.64 10.77 -19.19
CA GLU A 209 -17.05 12.12 -19.61
C GLU A 209 -16.00 12.81 -20.48
N ARG A 210 -14.71 12.52 -20.28
CA ARG A 210 -13.60 13.11 -21.04
C ARG A 210 -13.24 12.36 -22.33
N GLY A 211 -14.00 11.38 -22.76
CA GLY A 211 -13.85 10.68 -24.03
C GLY A 211 -12.41 10.24 -24.34
N ALA A 212 -11.76 10.83 -25.34
CA ALA A 212 -10.41 10.48 -25.78
C ALA A 212 -9.32 10.85 -24.76
N ALA A 213 -9.46 11.95 -24.02
CA ALA A 213 -8.51 12.39 -22.99
C ALA A 213 -8.53 11.50 -21.76
N ARG A 214 -9.66 10.84 -21.46
CA ARG A 214 -9.82 9.91 -20.33
C ARG A 214 -9.32 10.50 -19.00
N THR A 215 -8.30 9.90 -18.40
CA THR A 215 -7.69 10.29 -17.12
C THR A 215 -6.38 11.06 -17.27
N ARG A 216 -5.99 11.43 -18.48
CA ARG A 216 -4.76 12.21 -18.75
C ARG A 216 -4.86 13.62 -18.16
N LEU A 217 -3.78 14.07 -17.53
CA LEU A 217 -3.70 15.40 -16.90
C LEU A 217 -3.08 16.47 -17.83
N ASP A 218 -2.55 16.06 -18.97
CA ASP A 218 -1.92 16.90 -19.98
C ASP A 218 -2.87 17.27 -21.15
N CYS A 219 -4.15 16.95 -21.04
CA CYS A 219 -5.17 17.23 -22.05
C CYS A 219 -6.24 18.19 -21.50
N GLU A 220 -6.61 19.19 -22.29
CA GLU A 220 -7.51 20.28 -21.91
C GLU A 220 -9.01 19.98 -22.14
N GLN A 221 -9.39 18.72 -22.20
CA GLN A 221 -10.78 18.34 -22.40
C GLN A 221 -11.58 18.46 -21.11
N ALA A 222 -12.63 19.26 -21.13
CA ALA A 222 -13.52 19.49 -20.00
C ALA A 222 -14.34 18.25 -19.60
N VAL A 223 -14.76 18.21 -18.36
CA VAL A 223 -15.72 17.24 -17.81
C VAL A 223 -17.12 17.83 -17.95
N ALA A 224 -18.12 17.05 -18.34
CA ALA A 224 -19.49 17.53 -18.53
C ALA A 224 -20.16 17.98 -17.23
N ARG A 225 -19.81 17.36 -16.09
CA ARG A 225 -20.36 17.69 -14.76
C ARG A 225 -19.26 18.07 -13.77
N PRO A 226 -18.56 19.24 -13.99
CA PRO A 226 -17.38 19.60 -13.20
C PRO A 226 -17.69 19.84 -11.72
N ALA A 227 -18.86 20.40 -11.40
CA ALA A 227 -19.25 20.67 -10.02
C ALA A 227 -19.37 19.35 -9.20
N LEU A 228 -20.12 18.37 -9.71
CA LEU A 228 -20.33 17.11 -9.01
C LEU A 228 -19.04 16.29 -8.91
N LEU A 229 -18.39 16.02 -10.05
CA LEU A 229 -17.19 15.18 -10.09
C LEU A 229 -15.99 15.86 -9.42
N GLY A 230 -15.89 17.19 -9.51
CA GLY A 230 -14.90 17.99 -8.80
C GLY A 230 -15.07 17.94 -7.29
N THR A 231 -16.29 18.11 -6.78
CA THR A 231 -16.57 18.00 -5.34
C THR A 231 -16.22 16.61 -4.81
N LEU A 232 -16.64 15.54 -5.49
CA LEU A 232 -16.30 14.16 -5.10
C LEU A 232 -14.80 13.90 -5.16
N PHE A 233 -14.10 14.46 -6.15
CA PHE A 233 -12.65 14.35 -6.28
C PHE A 233 -11.94 15.04 -5.10
N PHE A 234 -12.33 16.26 -4.76
CA PHE A 234 -11.71 17.00 -3.66
C PHE A 234 -12.04 16.41 -2.30
N LEU A 235 -13.24 15.87 -2.09
CA LEU A 235 -13.54 15.11 -0.87
C LEU A 235 -12.62 13.89 -0.74
N GLY A 236 -12.46 13.11 -1.82
CA GLY A 236 -11.50 12.00 -1.83
C GLY A 236 -10.06 12.45 -1.63
N ALA A 237 -9.66 13.56 -2.25
CA ALA A 237 -8.32 14.14 -2.12
C ALA A 237 -8.03 14.57 -0.67
N ILE A 238 -8.96 15.25 0.01
CA ILE A 238 -8.87 15.63 1.42
C ILE A 238 -8.74 14.37 2.29
N GLY A 239 -9.53 13.32 2.02
CA GLY A 239 -9.47 12.05 2.74
C GLY A 239 -8.14 11.33 2.63
N VAL A 240 -7.53 11.28 1.42
CA VAL A 240 -6.22 10.68 1.20
C VAL A 240 -5.09 11.54 1.78
N ALA A 241 -5.15 12.87 1.55
CA ALA A 241 -4.16 13.81 2.07
C ALA A 241 -4.14 13.81 3.61
N GLY A 242 -5.27 13.47 4.24
CA GLY A 242 -5.39 13.48 5.69
C GLY A 242 -5.58 14.88 6.24
N LEU A 243 -6.48 15.63 5.63
CA LEU A 243 -6.87 16.97 6.11
C LEU A 243 -8.17 16.88 6.92
N PRO A 244 -8.36 17.75 7.96
CA PRO A 244 -9.64 17.86 8.65
C PRO A 244 -10.76 18.25 7.67
N PRO A 245 -11.99 17.80 7.90
CA PRO A 245 -12.51 17.03 9.04
C PRO A 245 -12.60 15.51 8.81
N LEU A 246 -11.95 14.97 7.78
CA LEU A 246 -12.13 13.58 7.38
C LEU A 246 -11.29 12.59 8.21
N ALA A 247 -11.72 11.33 8.20
CA ALA A 247 -11.08 10.22 8.93
C ALA A 247 -9.59 10.02 8.61
N GLY A 248 -9.14 10.42 7.42
CA GLY A 248 -7.73 10.39 7.03
C GLY A 248 -6.83 11.26 7.91
N PHE A 249 -7.34 12.40 8.41
CA PHE A 249 -6.63 13.24 9.38
C PHE A 249 -6.45 12.51 10.72
N ALA A 250 -7.53 11.98 11.28
CA ALA A 250 -7.47 11.24 12.54
C ALA A 250 -6.52 10.02 12.42
N ALA A 251 -6.58 9.30 11.30
CA ALA A 251 -5.70 8.17 11.06
C ALA A 251 -4.21 8.55 11.10
N LYS A 252 -3.83 9.63 10.39
CA LYS A 252 -2.44 10.13 10.41
C LYS A 252 -2.04 10.68 11.78
N LEU A 253 -2.96 11.34 12.47
CA LEU A 253 -2.73 11.83 13.82
C LEU A 253 -2.42 10.69 14.79
N TYR A 254 -3.18 9.59 14.75
CA TYR A 254 -2.90 8.41 15.57
C TYR A 254 -1.54 7.77 15.24
N ILE A 255 -1.13 7.75 13.97
CA ILE A 255 0.21 7.30 13.60
C ILE A 255 1.28 8.20 14.23
N LEU A 256 1.14 9.52 14.13
CA LEU A 256 2.10 10.47 14.71
C LEU A 256 2.14 10.37 16.25
N GLN A 257 0.99 10.21 16.89
CA GLN A 257 0.91 9.99 18.35
C GLN A 257 1.63 8.70 18.77
N SER A 258 1.45 7.60 18.04
CA SER A 258 2.11 6.34 18.32
C SER A 258 3.63 6.40 18.12
N ALA A 259 4.11 7.31 17.27
CA ALA A 259 5.53 7.50 16.99
C ALA A 259 6.22 8.50 17.94
N TYR A 260 5.48 9.30 18.71
CA TYR A 260 6.00 10.47 19.41
C TYR A 260 7.17 10.17 20.36
N LEU A 261 7.12 9.07 21.09
CA LEU A 261 8.18 8.66 22.04
C LEU A 261 9.15 7.63 21.44
N HIS A 262 8.98 7.27 20.18
CA HIS A 262 9.83 6.29 19.53
C HIS A 262 11.15 6.92 19.06
N THR A 263 12.25 6.17 19.09
CA THR A 263 13.59 6.65 18.66
C THR A 263 13.60 7.13 17.20
N ALA A 264 12.74 6.57 16.35
CA ALA A 264 12.58 6.97 14.95
C ALA A 264 11.52 8.07 14.71
N ALA A 265 11.03 8.75 15.76
CA ALA A 265 9.96 9.76 15.65
C ALA A 265 10.23 10.78 14.53
N SER A 266 11.42 11.35 14.47
CA SER A 266 11.79 12.34 13.46
C SER A 266 11.64 11.83 12.01
N TRP A 267 12.01 10.58 11.75
CA TRP A 267 11.87 9.94 10.44
C TRP A 267 10.39 9.71 10.08
N VAL A 268 9.60 9.23 11.05
CA VAL A 268 8.17 9.00 10.86
C VAL A 268 7.41 10.30 10.62
N PHE A 269 7.66 11.33 11.45
CA PHE A 269 7.06 12.66 11.29
C PHE A 269 7.41 13.24 9.93
N SER A 270 8.68 13.22 9.56
CA SER A 270 9.13 13.73 8.25
C SER A 270 8.45 12.99 7.11
N ALA A 271 8.41 11.66 7.15
CA ALA A 271 7.80 10.84 6.10
C ALA A 271 6.29 11.14 5.95
N ILE A 272 5.53 11.19 7.05
CA ILE A 272 4.07 11.41 7.03
C ILE A 272 3.73 12.84 6.62
N LEU A 273 4.41 13.84 7.17
CA LEU A 273 4.11 15.25 6.92
C LEU A 273 4.56 15.67 5.51
N LEU A 274 5.80 15.34 5.10
CA LEU A 274 6.28 15.68 3.76
C LEU A 274 5.51 14.94 2.67
N SER A 275 5.27 13.64 2.82
CA SER A 275 4.46 12.90 1.85
C SER A 275 3.05 13.46 1.78
N GLY A 276 2.43 13.81 2.92
CA GLY A 276 1.13 14.45 2.98
C GLY A 276 1.07 15.78 2.21
N LEU A 277 2.04 16.65 2.44
CA LEU A 277 2.17 17.92 1.72
C LEU A 277 2.32 17.71 0.20
N LEU A 278 3.21 16.81 -0.20
CA LEU A 278 3.46 16.53 -1.61
C LEU A 278 2.26 15.87 -2.30
N VAL A 279 1.49 15.05 -1.59
CA VAL A 279 0.21 14.49 -2.05
C VAL A 279 -0.82 15.59 -2.28
N ILE A 280 -0.93 16.58 -1.36
CA ILE A 280 -1.81 17.74 -1.53
C ILE A 280 -1.45 18.49 -2.82
N VAL A 281 -0.17 18.79 -3.04
CA VAL A 281 0.31 19.48 -4.25
C VAL A 281 -0.04 18.67 -5.51
N ALA A 282 0.20 17.36 -5.52
CA ALA A 282 -0.08 16.51 -6.67
C ALA A 282 -1.59 16.41 -6.98
N LEU A 283 -2.43 16.25 -5.95
CA LEU A 283 -3.88 16.16 -6.11
C LEU A 283 -4.49 17.51 -6.51
N SER A 284 -4.01 18.63 -5.95
CA SER A 284 -4.43 19.99 -6.37
C SER A 284 -4.09 20.25 -7.83
N ARG A 285 -2.87 19.88 -8.26
CA ARG A 285 -2.46 19.95 -9.67
C ARG A 285 -3.35 19.08 -10.56
N ALA A 286 -3.65 17.86 -10.14
CA ALA A 286 -4.51 16.96 -10.89
C ALA A 286 -5.95 17.50 -10.97
N GLY A 287 -6.51 18.01 -9.87
CA GLY A 287 -7.83 18.64 -9.85
C GLY A 287 -7.91 19.86 -10.75
N SER A 288 -6.91 20.74 -10.69
CA SER A 288 -6.84 21.92 -11.57
C SER A 288 -6.80 21.51 -13.05
N ALA A 289 -6.02 20.50 -13.40
CA ALA A 289 -5.93 20.00 -14.78
C ALA A 289 -7.21 19.33 -15.28
N LEU A 290 -7.99 18.70 -14.38
CA LEU A 290 -9.20 17.97 -14.74
C LEU A 290 -10.45 18.86 -14.83
N PHE A 291 -10.53 19.90 -13.98
CA PHE A 291 -11.78 20.65 -13.75
C PHE A 291 -11.70 22.13 -14.12
N TRP A 292 -10.51 22.74 -14.19
CA TRP A 292 -10.34 24.19 -14.46
C TRP A 292 -9.53 24.52 -15.72
N ARG A 293 -8.70 23.61 -16.23
CA ARG A 293 -8.05 23.79 -17.53
C ARG A 293 -9.02 23.41 -18.64
N THR A 294 -9.95 24.26 -18.94
CA THR A 294 -10.75 24.20 -20.18
C THR A 294 -10.05 25.07 -21.20
N GLY A 295 -9.54 24.47 -22.27
CA GLY A 295 -9.14 25.26 -23.45
C GLY A 295 -10.32 26.10 -23.90
N ASP A 296 -10.10 27.37 -24.16
CA ASP A 296 -11.07 28.23 -24.79
C ASP A 296 -11.48 27.59 -26.13
N THR A 297 -12.73 27.08 -26.20
CA THR A 297 -13.36 26.63 -27.43
C THR A 297 -13.95 27.79 -28.19
#